data_b9a3fe5ab56a5b08928c9bda2495d174
#
_entry.id   b9a3fe5ab56a5b08928c9bda2495d174
#
_cell.length_a   1.000
_cell.length_b   1.000
_cell.length_c   1.000
_cell.angle_alpha   90.00
_cell.angle_beta   90.00
_cell.angle_gamma   90.00
#
_symmetry.space_group_name_H-M   'P 1'
#
loop_
_entity.id
_entity.type
_entity.pdbx_description
1 polymer ?
#
loop_
_entity_poly.entity_id
_entity_poly.type
_entity_poly.pdbx_seq_one_letter_code
_entity_poly.pdbx_strand_id
1 'polypeptide(L)'
;MILNYKFQNFMSFQDNVEFSMMAPNTEVKERFPDNYVHVAPACDILKTAVIVGENAGGKSNFVRSLKYFKKYFKENEYVKSYRNRVHVNCCEGYCGKRGNTLQCFELEVWLEKECFYLYHLEMDFVGIVKEELGYKGGVGEEYEYIFKVIRDQLDLDCDKDGYPCTGDNQCETKAFVDYDLDIPSYGKEMEELISKAVTNWNQMGLFITKLAILGNEHAFRFSDWVKNSLCPETNSV
;
A
#
# COMPACT_ATOMS: atom_id res chain seq x y z
N MET A 1 -2.71 1.18 -15.73
CA MET A 1 -1.32 0.65 -15.85
C MET A 1 -0.52 1.11 -14.64
N ILE A 2 0.44 0.32 -14.17
CA ILE A 2 1.39 0.74 -13.12
C ILE A 2 2.34 1.80 -13.71
N LEU A 3 2.54 2.89 -12.99
CA LEU A 3 3.58 3.90 -13.26
C LEU A 3 4.81 3.62 -12.41
N ASN A 4 4.60 3.62 -11.10
CA ASN A 4 5.64 3.36 -10.11
C ASN A 4 5.11 2.41 -9.03
N TYR A 5 5.99 1.55 -8.55
CA TYR A 5 5.71 0.68 -7.42
C TYR A 5 6.90 0.67 -6.49
N LYS A 6 6.65 0.98 -5.22
CA LYS A 6 7.68 0.94 -4.18
C LYS A 6 7.21 0.05 -3.05
N PHE A 7 8.15 -0.63 -2.44
CA PHE A 7 7.89 -1.38 -1.21
C PHE A 7 9.14 -1.51 -0.38
N GLN A 8 8.95 -1.68 0.92
CA GLN A 8 10.02 -1.85 1.90
C GLN A 8 9.61 -2.94 2.90
N ASN A 9 10.62 -3.58 3.46
CA ASN A 9 10.45 -4.55 4.54
C ASN A 9 9.52 -5.72 4.16
N PHE A 10 9.80 -6.33 3.00
CA PHE A 10 9.00 -7.44 2.51
C PHE A 10 9.89 -8.64 2.15
N MET A 11 9.74 -9.75 2.85
CA MET A 11 10.47 -11.02 2.61
C MET A 11 12.00 -10.84 2.57
N SER A 12 12.64 -10.95 1.41
CA SER A 12 14.09 -10.76 1.23
C SER A 12 14.52 -9.31 1.08
N PHE A 13 13.60 -8.38 1.01
CA PHE A 13 13.87 -6.95 0.84
C PHE A 13 13.70 -6.22 2.16
N GLN A 14 14.80 -5.74 2.71
CA GLN A 14 14.81 -4.92 3.92
C GLN A 14 14.62 -3.45 3.56
N ASP A 15 15.39 -2.98 2.60
CA ASP A 15 15.42 -1.60 2.17
C ASP A 15 14.31 -1.30 1.15
N ASN A 16 14.15 -0.02 0.85
CA ASN A 16 13.20 0.44 -0.15
C ASN A 16 13.57 -0.07 -1.55
N VAL A 17 12.63 -0.70 -2.19
CA VAL A 17 12.70 -1.14 -3.59
C VAL A 17 11.80 -0.25 -4.42
N GLU A 18 12.34 0.31 -5.47
CA GLU A 18 11.61 1.13 -6.42
C GLU A 18 11.60 0.49 -7.80
N PHE A 19 10.44 0.40 -8.41
CA PHE A 19 10.22 -0.11 -9.74
C PHE A 19 9.36 0.87 -10.53
N SER A 20 9.87 1.33 -11.68
CA SER A 20 9.19 2.28 -12.53
C SER A 20 8.92 1.68 -13.91
N MET A 21 7.70 1.88 -14.40
CA MET A 21 7.29 1.61 -15.78
C MET A 21 7.30 2.88 -16.64
N MET A 22 7.70 4.01 -16.07
CA MET A 22 7.85 5.24 -16.84
C MET A 22 8.95 5.08 -17.88
N ALA A 23 8.65 5.42 -19.11
CA ALA A 23 9.62 5.33 -20.18
C ALA A 23 10.71 6.41 -20.03
N PRO A 24 11.99 6.04 -20.06
CA PRO A 24 13.05 7.03 -20.07
C PRO A 24 12.99 7.85 -21.37
N ASN A 25 13.31 9.13 -21.26
CA ASN A 25 13.38 10.00 -22.43
C ASN A 25 14.72 9.78 -23.15
N THR A 26 14.81 8.74 -23.98
CA THR A 26 16.04 8.32 -24.67
C THR A 26 15.79 8.09 -26.16
N GLU A 27 16.86 8.12 -26.97
CA GLU A 27 16.82 7.76 -28.40
C GLU A 27 16.30 6.34 -28.68
N VAL A 28 16.36 5.45 -27.66
CA VAL A 28 15.85 4.08 -27.76
C VAL A 28 14.34 4.08 -28.00
N LYS A 29 13.62 5.07 -27.48
CA LYS A 29 12.18 5.24 -27.64
C LYS A 29 11.79 5.39 -29.12
N GLU A 30 12.57 6.14 -29.89
CA GLU A 30 12.33 6.35 -31.32
C GLU A 30 12.47 5.06 -32.14
N ARG A 31 13.33 4.14 -31.70
CA ARG A 31 13.57 2.85 -32.35
C ARG A 31 12.50 1.81 -32.09
N PHE A 32 11.79 1.93 -30.97
CA PHE A 32 10.81 0.93 -30.52
C PHE A 32 9.50 1.60 -30.06
N PRO A 33 8.80 2.35 -30.94
CA PRO A 33 7.60 3.10 -30.55
C PRO A 33 6.47 2.20 -30.05
N ASP A 34 6.40 0.95 -30.53
CA ASP A 34 5.36 -0.01 -30.13
C ASP A 34 5.52 -0.54 -28.70
N ASN A 35 6.67 -0.30 -28.05
CA ASN A 35 6.91 -0.75 -26.67
C ASN A 35 6.32 0.16 -25.60
N TYR A 36 5.70 1.27 -26.02
CA TYR A 36 5.20 2.30 -25.12
C TYR A 36 3.70 2.51 -25.29
N VAL A 37 3.08 3.01 -24.25
CA VAL A 37 1.74 3.60 -24.27
C VAL A 37 1.90 5.09 -24.00
N HIS A 38 1.48 5.90 -24.93
CA HIS A 38 1.47 7.35 -24.76
C HIS A 38 0.23 7.73 -23.93
N VAL A 39 0.45 8.32 -22.76
CA VAL A 39 -0.59 8.70 -21.81
C VAL A 39 -0.90 10.19 -21.92
N ALA A 40 0.15 11.01 -21.98
CA ALA A 40 0.04 12.47 -22.08
C ALA A 40 1.35 13.03 -22.62
N PRO A 41 1.40 14.33 -23.03
CA PRO A 41 2.65 14.97 -23.36
C PRO A 41 3.73 14.74 -22.30
N ALA A 42 4.88 14.24 -22.70
CA ALA A 42 6.00 13.86 -21.82
C ALA A 42 5.74 12.70 -20.83
N CYS A 43 4.65 11.93 -21.00
CA CYS A 43 4.35 10.76 -20.18
C CYS A 43 4.08 9.53 -21.05
N ASP A 44 5.08 8.67 -21.16
CA ASP A 44 4.95 7.37 -21.80
C ASP A 44 5.26 6.24 -20.81
N ILE A 45 4.50 5.16 -20.92
CA ILE A 45 4.59 4.01 -20.04
C ILE A 45 5.07 2.80 -20.83
N LEU A 46 6.02 2.05 -20.29
CA LEU A 46 6.47 0.78 -20.85
C LEU A 46 5.34 -0.26 -20.82
N LYS A 47 5.13 -0.98 -21.92
CA LYS A 47 4.18 -2.09 -21.99
C LYS A 47 4.70 -3.33 -21.26
N THR A 48 6.02 -3.49 -21.16
CA THR A 48 6.67 -4.67 -20.63
C THR A 48 7.95 -4.29 -19.92
N ALA A 49 8.22 -4.94 -18.79
CA ALA A 49 9.50 -4.92 -18.11
C ALA A 49 9.97 -6.34 -17.81
N VAL A 50 11.27 -6.56 -17.83
CA VAL A 50 11.89 -7.85 -17.53
C VAL A 50 12.76 -7.72 -16.30
N ILE A 51 12.48 -8.54 -15.28
CA ILE A 51 13.27 -8.59 -14.05
C ILE A 51 14.27 -9.74 -14.17
N VAL A 52 15.55 -9.39 -14.20
CA VAL A 52 16.65 -10.34 -14.28
C VAL A 52 17.48 -10.34 -13.00
N GLY A 53 18.19 -11.39 -12.73
CA GLY A 53 19.06 -11.50 -11.56
C GLY A 53 19.42 -12.96 -11.25
N GLU A 54 20.34 -13.16 -10.32
CA GLU A 54 20.80 -14.46 -9.87
C GLU A 54 19.71 -15.29 -9.20
N ASN A 55 19.94 -16.60 -9.09
CA ASN A 55 19.09 -17.48 -8.29
C ASN A 55 19.11 -16.99 -6.83
N ALA A 56 17.95 -17.01 -6.18
CA ALA A 56 17.73 -16.44 -4.86
C ALA A 56 17.86 -14.89 -4.76
N GLY A 57 18.08 -14.16 -5.86
CA GLY A 57 18.16 -12.69 -5.89
C GLY A 57 16.83 -11.95 -5.68
N GLY A 58 15.79 -12.58 -5.15
CA GLY A 58 14.54 -11.90 -4.78
C GLY A 58 13.50 -11.73 -5.89
N LYS A 59 13.75 -12.11 -7.15
CA LYS A 59 12.81 -11.93 -8.28
C LYS A 59 11.39 -12.41 -7.99
N SER A 60 11.27 -13.61 -7.43
CA SER A 60 9.97 -14.18 -7.05
C SER A 60 9.32 -13.41 -5.90
N ASN A 61 10.10 -12.85 -4.99
CA ASN A 61 9.60 -12.06 -3.87
C ASN A 61 9.09 -10.69 -4.33
N PHE A 62 9.69 -10.11 -5.37
CA PHE A 62 9.15 -8.93 -6.03
C PHE A 62 7.73 -9.18 -6.57
N VAL A 63 7.53 -10.26 -7.32
CA VAL A 63 6.20 -10.63 -7.85
C VAL A 63 5.24 -10.95 -6.71
N ARG A 64 5.73 -11.61 -5.64
CA ARG A 64 4.93 -11.90 -4.45
C ARG A 64 4.49 -10.64 -3.71
N SER A 65 5.28 -9.57 -3.71
CA SER A 65 4.87 -8.31 -3.08
C SER A 65 3.63 -7.70 -3.75
N LEU A 66 3.58 -7.68 -5.09
CA LEU A 66 2.41 -7.24 -5.84
C LEU A 66 1.18 -8.14 -5.59
N LYS A 67 1.38 -9.46 -5.58
CA LYS A 67 0.29 -10.41 -5.29
C LYS A 67 -0.23 -10.27 -3.85
N TYR A 68 0.68 -10.03 -2.90
CA TYR A 68 0.33 -9.77 -1.51
C TYR A 68 -0.47 -8.50 -1.36
N PHE A 69 -0.02 -7.41 -1.99
CA PHE A 69 -0.74 -6.14 -2.00
C PHE A 69 -2.17 -6.32 -2.55
N LYS A 70 -2.32 -6.98 -3.70
CA LYS A 70 -3.64 -7.32 -4.27
C LYS A 70 -4.49 -8.16 -3.31
N LYS A 71 -3.90 -9.19 -2.71
CA LYS A 71 -4.59 -10.08 -1.77
C LYS A 71 -5.14 -9.31 -0.57
N TYR A 72 -4.39 -8.33 -0.07
CA TYR A 72 -4.81 -7.51 1.04
C TYR A 72 -6.08 -6.70 0.72
N PHE A 73 -6.20 -6.16 -0.49
CA PHE A 73 -7.43 -5.53 -0.96
C PHE A 73 -8.62 -6.49 -1.09
N LYS A 74 -8.37 -7.75 -1.42
CA LYS A 74 -9.43 -8.76 -1.58
C LYS A 74 -9.94 -9.33 -0.24
N GLU A 75 -9.05 -9.65 0.66
CA GLU A 75 -9.34 -10.53 1.79
C GLU A 75 -9.28 -9.83 3.16
N ASN A 76 -8.74 -8.63 3.24
CA ASN A 76 -8.50 -7.91 4.51
C ASN A 76 -7.78 -8.74 5.60
N GLU A 77 -7.03 -9.77 5.20
CA GLU A 77 -6.29 -10.64 6.10
C GLU A 77 -4.92 -10.04 6.45
N TYR A 78 -4.88 -9.16 7.42
CA TYR A 78 -3.67 -8.44 7.77
C TYR A 78 -2.67 -9.22 8.63
N VAL A 79 -3.02 -9.61 9.84
CA VAL A 79 -2.05 -10.04 10.88
C VAL A 79 -1.25 -11.28 10.52
N LYS A 80 -1.92 -12.31 10.05
CA LYS A 80 -1.26 -13.57 9.66
C LYS A 80 -0.34 -13.36 8.46
N SER A 81 -0.78 -12.53 7.53
CA SER A 81 -0.02 -12.21 6.32
C SER A 81 1.19 -11.34 6.63
N TYR A 82 1.09 -10.37 7.53
CA TYR A 82 2.20 -9.51 7.94
C TYR A 82 3.35 -10.33 8.53
N ARG A 83 3.09 -11.12 9.60
CA ARG A 83 4.12 -11.93 10.29
C ARG A 83 4.90 -12.85 9.37
N ASN A 84 4.25 -13.38 8.35
CA ASN A 84 4.88 -14.32 7.41
C ASN A 84 5.63 -13.62 6.27
N ARG A 85 5.59 -12.28 6.19
CA ARG A 85 6.08 -11.56 5.01
C ARG A 85 6.97 -10.37 5.29
N VAL A 86 7.16 -10.01 6.55
CA VAL A 86 8.18 -9.01 6.90
C VAL A 86 9.57 -9.59 6.72
N HIS A 87 10.55 -8.73 6.57
CA HIS A 87 11.94 -9.14 6.53
C HIS A 87 12.38 -9.69 7.92
N VAL A 88 13.13 -10.76 7.93
CA VAL A 88 13.51 -11.48 9.16
C VAL A 88 14.19 -10.58 10.18
N ASN A 89 15.04 -9.66 9.72
CA ASN A 89 15.76 -8.75 10.60
C ASN A 89 14.90 -7.63 11.19
N CYS A 90 13.68 -7.45 10.69
CA CYS A 90 12.75 -6.44 11.20
C CYS A 90 11.90 -6.98 12.34
N CYS A 91 11.89 -8.30 12.56
CA CYS A 91 11.18 -8.93 13.66
C CYS A 91 11.88 -8.77 15.02
N GLU A 92 13.16 -8.40 15.04
CA GLU A 92 13.98 -8.30 16.28
C GLU A 92 13.74 -7.01 17.08
N GLY A 93 12.81 -6.17 16.70
CA GLY A 93 12.64 -4.86 17.31
C GLY A 93 11.20 -4.42 17.50
N TYR A 94 10.33 -5.31 17.96
CA TYR A 94 8.90 -5.01 18.14
C TYR A 94 8.58 -3.86 19.09
N CYS A 95 9.52 -3.41 19.89
CA CYS A 95 9.29 -2.40 20.92
C CYS A 95 9.94 -1.04 20.64
N GLY A 96 9.85 -0.54 19.44
CA GLY A 96 10.16 0.87 19.16
C GLY A 96 11.60 1.33 19.37
N LYS A 97 12.49 0.47 19.82
CA LYS A 97 13.86 0.83 20.15
C LYS A 97 14.91 0.38 19.13
N ARG A 98 14.56 -0.47 18.17
CA ARG A 98 15.52 -0.97 17.19
C ARG A 98 14.91 -1.13 15.81
N GLY A 99 15.21 -0.20 14.91
CA GLY A 99 15.01 -0.34 13.49
C GLY A 99 13.59 -0.06 13.00
N ASN A 100 13.53 0.22 11.73
CA ASN A 100 12.27 0.48 11.03
C ASN A 100 11.50 -0.83 10.84
N THR A 101 10.50 -1.06 11.68
CA THR A 101 9.63 -2.25 11.61
C THR A 101 8.48 -2.07 10.63
N LEU A 102 8.35 -0.89 10.05
CA LEU A 102 7.27 -0.57 9.12
C LEU A 102 7.44 -1.34 7.81
N GLN A 103 6.38 -1.98 7.38
CA GLN A 103 6.23 -2.47 6.03
C GLN A 103 5.50 -1.42 5.22
N CYS A 104 6.11 -0.96 4.13
CA CYS A 104 5.57 0.11 3.31
C CYS A 104 5.26 -0.40 1.91
N PHE A 105 4.18 0.11 1.33
CA PHE A 105 3.82 -0.06 -0.08
C PHE A 105 3.35 1.27 -0.65
N GLU A 106 3.86 1.60 -1.82
CA GLU A 106 3.40 2.76 -2.59
C GLU A 106 3.14 2.30 -4.02
N LEU A 107 1.98 2.64 -4.55
CA LEU A 107 1.58 2.28 -5.90
C LEU A 107 1.01 3.48 -6.62
N GLU A 108 1.70 3.91 -7.67
CA GLU A 108 1.23 4.94 -8.59
C GLU A 108 0.71 4.29 -9.87
N VAL A 109 -0.51 4.64 -10.26
CA VAL A 109 -1.19 4.05 -11.42
C VAL A 109 -1.86 5.10 -12.28
N TRP A 110 -1.89 4.81 -13.57
CA TRP A 110 -2.77 5.46 -14.53
C TRP A 110 -3.90 4.48 -14.88
N LEU A 111 -5.13 4.91 -14.73
CA LEU A 111 -6.29 4.07 -15.02
C LEU A 111 -6.81 4.32 -16.43
N GLU A 112 -7.22 5.54 -16.70
CA GLU A 112 -7.76 5.94 -18.00
C GLU A 112 -7.68 7.46 -18.17
N LYS A 113 -7.57 7.94 -19.41
CA LYS A 113 -7.49 9.37 -19.75
C LYS A 113 -6.55 10.13 -18.82
N GLU A 114 -7.09 11.06 -18.05
CA GLU A 114 -6.36 11.91 -17.10
C GLU A 114 -6.55 11.45 -15.65
N CYS A 115 -6.75 10.15 -15.40
CA CYS A 115 -6.96 9.61 -14.06
C CYS A 115 -5.71 8.93 -13.51
N PHE A 116 -5.00 9.64 -12.65
CA PHE A 116 -3.81 9.15 -11.95
C PHE A 116 -4.09 9.00 -10.47
N TYR A 117 -3.65 7.91 -9.89
CA TYR A 117 -3.76 7.65 -8.46
C TYR A 117 -2.40 7.32 -7.86
N LEU A 118 -2.17 7.82 -6.65
CA LEU A 118 -1.06 7.47 -5.78
C LEU A 118 -1.62 6.92 -4.49
N TYR A 119 -1.35 5.67 -4.20
CA TYR A 119 -1.76 5.04 -2.96
C TYR A 119 -0.53 4.69 -2.13
N HIS A 120 -0.57 5.05 -0.86
CA HIS A 120 0.48 4.78 0.11
C HIS A 120 -0.09 4.06 1.32
N LEU A 121 0.62 3.01 1.78
CA LEU A 121 0.24 2.18 2.90
C LEU A 121 1.45 1.86 3.75
N GLU A 122 1.40 2.20 5.02
CA GLU A 122 2.36 1.80 6.04
C GLU A 122 1.68 0.94 7.10
N MET A 123 2.34 -0.12 7.47
CA MET A 123 1.82 -1.10 8.41
C MET A 123 2.91 -1.58 9.36
N ASP A 124 2.50 -1.92 10.56
CA ASP A 124 3.31 -2.69 11.51
C ASP A 124 2.56 -3.95 11.97
N PHE A 125 3.04 -4.60 13.01
CA PHE A 125 2.43 -5.82 13.55
C PHE A 125 1.06 -5.60 14.22
N VAL A 126 0.72 -4.35 14.57
CA VAL A 126 -0.55 -3.99 15.20
C VAL A 126 -1.62 -3.72 14.15
N GLY A 127 -1.23 -3.12 13.02
CA GLY A 127 -2.15 -2.76 11.96
C GLY A 127 -1.61 -1.65 11.06
N ILE A 128 -2.52 -0.93 10.45
CA ILE A 128 -2.21 0.22 9.61
C ILE A 128 -1.64 1.32 10.49
N VAL A 129 -0.53 1.90 10.05
CA VAL A 129 0.10 3.09 10.63
C VAL A 129 -0.32 4.32 9.84
N LYS A 130 -0.29 4.20 8.52
CA LYS A 130 -0.65 5.27 7.61
C LYS A 130 -1.28 4.69 6.35
N GLU A 131 -2.36 5.29 5.90
CA GLU A 131 -2.97 4.96 4.61
C GLU A 131 -3.46 6.24 3.95
N GLU A 132 -3.14 6.44 2.69
CA GLU A 132 -3.56 7.62 1.94
C GLU A 132 -3.79 7.29 0.47
N LEU A 133 -4.75 7.98 -0.13
CA LEU A 133 -5.04 7.95 -1.56
C LEU A 133 -5.00 9.36 -2.11
N GLY A 134 -4.11 9.60 -3.06
CA GLY A 134 -4.07 10.82 -3.85
C GLY A 134 -4.62 10.60 -5.25
N TYR A 135 -5.19 11.63 -5.84
CA TYR A 135 -5.69 11.69 -7.21
C TYR A 135 -5.15 12.94 -7.90
N LYS A 136 -4.88 12.85 -9.19
CA LYS A 136 -4.64 14.01 -10.06
C LYS A 136 -5.26 13.79 -11.44
N GLY A 137 -5.74 14.88 -12.05
CA GLY A 137 -6.40 14.89 -13.33
C GLY A 137 -5.45 14.97 -14.54
N GLY A 138 -4.17 15.27 -14.31
CA GLY A 138 -3.22 15.47 -15.41
C GLY A 138 -1.77 15.23 -15.04
N VAL A 139 -0.94 15.05 -16.06
CA VAL A 139 0.52 14.99 -15.91
C VAL A 139 1.04 16.38 -15.58
N GLY A 140 1.82 16.51 -14.51
CA GLY A 140 2.35 17.79 -14.04
C GLY A 140 1.49 18.48 -12.97
N GLU A 141 0.31 17.96 -12.67
CA GLU A 141 -0.47 18.37 -11.51
C GLU A 141 0.04 17.67 -10.24
N GLU A 142 -0.17 18.33 -9.10
CA GLU A 142 0.08 17.73 -7.80
C GLU A 142 -1.06 16.79 -7.43
N TYR A 143 -0.77 15.78 -6.58
CA TYR A 143 -1.80 14.89 -6.06
C TYR A 143 -2.63 15.60 -5.01
N GLU A 144 -3.94 15.64 -5.21
CA GLU A 144 -4.91 16.01 -4.18
C GLU A 144 -5.30 14.76 -3.38
N TYR A 145 -5.27 14.85 -2.05
CA TYR A 145 -5.61 13.71 -1.20
C TYR A 145 -7.13 13.53 -1.15
N ILE A 146 -7.58 12.33 -1.50
CA ILE A 146 -8.97 11.89 -1.35
C ILE A 146 -9.24 11.53 0.11
N PHE A 147 -8.30 10.86 0.73
CA PHE A 147 -8.28 10.63 2.17
C PHE A 147 -6.85 10.43 2.65
N LYS A 148 -6.68 10.66 3.93
CA LYS A 148 -5.47 10.37 4.69
C LYS A 148 -5.87 9.89 6.06
N VAL A 149 -5.25 8.82 6.51
CA VAL A 149 -5.43 8.30 7.86
C VAL A 149 -4.07 8.00 8.45
N ILE A 150 -3.86 8.45 9.67
CA ILE A 150 -2.63 8.24 10.43
C ILE A 150 -3.03 7.74 11.80
N ARG A 151 -2.36 6.68 12.24
CA ARG A 151 -2.53 6.15 13.58
C ARG A 151 -1.73 6.99 14.57
N ASP A 152 -2.38 7.42 15.67
CA ASP A 152 -1.69 8.05 16.77
C ASP A 152 -0.66 7.07 17.40
N GLN A 153 0.36 7.62 18.04
CA GLN A 153 1.40 6.81 18.67
C GLN A 153 0.77 5.88 19.71
N LEU A 154 1.06 4.59 19.56
CA LEU A 154 0.72 3.59 20.55
C LEU A 154 1.82 3.52 21.58
N ASP A 155 1.49 3.79 22.84
CA ASP A 155 2.28 3.32 23.98
C ASP A 155 1.97 1.83 24.15
N LEU A 156 2.81 0.99 23.55
CA LEU A 156 2.70 -0.45 23.72
C LEU A 156 3.47 -0.87 24.96
N ASP A 157 2.75 -1.43 25.93
CA ASP A 157 3.39 -2.17 27.00
C ASP A 157 4.02 -3.43 26.41
N CYS A 158 5.33 -3.49 26.49
CA CYS A 158 6.11 -4.62 26.05
C CYS A 158 6.56 -5.43 27.24
N ASP A 159 6.72 -6.76 27.05
CA ASP A 159 7.33 -7.61 28.06
C ASP A 159 8.82 -7.25 28.25
N LYS A 160 9.49 -7.94 29.21
CA LYS A 160 10.89 -7.68 29.55
C LYS A 160 11.86 -7.89 28.38
N ASP A 161 11.46 -8.69 27.40
CA ASP A 161 12.25 -9.06 26.22
C ASP A 161 11.89 -8.19 25.02
N GLY A 162 10.93 -7.25 25.22
CA GLY A 162 10.54 -6.30 24.19
C GLY A 162 9.51 -6.84 23.20
N TYR A 163 8.81 -7.91 23.51
CA TYR A 163 7.70 -8.42 22.73
C TYR A 163 6.37 -7.81 23.18
N PRO A 164 5.47 -7.46 22.25
CA PRO A 164 4.14 -7.05 22.64
C PRO A 164 3.47 -8.21 23.37
N CYS A 165 2.83 -7.90 24.50
CA CYS A 165 2.09 -8.86 25.28
C CYS A 165 0.92 -9.39 24.44
N THR A 166 1.14 -10.45 23.67
CA THR A 166 0.08 -11.13 22.91
C THR A 166 -0.55 -12.17 23.82
N GLY A 167 -1.69 -11.80 24.38
CA GLY A 167 -2.53 -12.51 25.29
C GLY A 167 -2.51 -14.04 25.25
N ASP A 168 -1.95 -14.63 26.29
CA ASP A 168 -2.49 -15.70 27.10
C ASP A 168 -2.11 -15.45 28.57
N ASN A 169 -1.33 -14.43 28.85
CA ASN A 169 -1.03 -13.93 30.18
C ASN A 169 -1.49 -12.45 30.27
N GLN A 170 -2.77 -12.24 30.56
CA GLN A 170 -3.38 -11.08 31.23
C GLN A 170 -2.73 -9.69 31.03
N CYS A 171 -2.26 -9.36 29.83
CA CYS A 171 -2.10 -7.98 29.44
C CYS A 171 -3.33 -7.62 28.61
N GLU A 172 -4.40 -7.20 29.27
CA GLU A 172 -5.57 -6.62 28.64
C GLU A 172 -5.25 -5.23 28.10
N THR A 173 -4.20 -5.09 27.31
CA THR A 173 -4.04 -3.91 26.49
C THR A 173 -4.98 -4.05 25.30
N LYS A 174 -6.24 -3.71 25.52
CA LYS A 174 -7.10 -3.19 24.46
C LYS A 174 -6.41 -1.92 24.01
N ALA A 175 -5.49 -2.04 23.05
CA ALA A 175 -4.96 -0.91 22.37
C ALA A 175 -6.13 -0.24 21.64
N PHE A 176 -6.72 0.77 22.26
CA PHE A 176 -7.58 1.72 21.55
C PHE A 176 -6.64 2.46 20.60
N VAL A 177 -6.75 2.13 19.34
CA VAL A 177 -5.98 2.80 18.30
C VAL A 177 -6.83 3.94 17.80
N ASP A 178 -6.47 5.14 18.16
CA ASP A 178 -7.04 6.35 17.55
C ASP A 178 -6.36 6.60 16.21
N TYR A 179 -7.17 7.00 15.24
CA TYR A 179 -6.73 7.42 13.94
C TYR A 179 -7.14 8.86 13.69
N ASP A 180 -6.19 9.67 13.27
CA ASP A 180 -6.47 10.97 12.68
C ASP A 180 -6.87 10.73 11.21
N LEU A 181 -8.11 11.08 10.85
CA LEU A 181 -8.72 10.81 9.56
C LEU A 181 -9.10 12.14 8.89
N ASP A 182 -8.53 12.40 7.74
CA ASP A 182 -8.86 13.54 6.88
C ASP A 182 -9.49 13.05 5.57
N ILE A 183 -10.75 13.48 5.29
CA ILE A 183 -11.49 13.10 4.09
C ILE A 183 -12.17 14.37 3.51
N PRO A 184 -11.45 15.18 2.76
CA PRO A 184 -11.94 16.48 2.27
C PRO A 184 -13.26 16.42 1.49
N SER A 185 -13.51 15.30 0.78
CA SER A 185 -14.69 15.13 -0.07
C SER A 185 -16.02 14.97 0.68
N TYR A 186 -15.98 14.67 1.99
CA TYR A 186 -17.20 14.42 2.77
C TYR A 186 -17.62 15.57 3.69
N GLY A 187 -16.76 16.54 3.95
CA GLY A 187 -17.01 17.59 4.95
C GLY A 187 -16.97 17.09 6.39
N LYS A 188 -16.81 18.02 7.35
CA LYS A 188 -16.53 17.69 8.75
C LYS A 188 -17.57 16.83 9.46
N GLU A 189 -18.87 17.03 9.20
CA GLU A 189 -19.91 16.24 9.86
C GLU A 189 -19.89 14.76 9.45
N MET A 190 -19.67 14.50 8.17
CA MET A 190 -19.55 13.12 7.68
C MET A 190 -18.24 12.50 8.11
N GLU A 191 -17.16 13.26 8.15
CA GLU A 191 -15.85 12.86 8.63
C GLU A 191 -15.92 12.35 10.08
N GLU A 192 -16.60 13.09 10.98
CA GLU A 192 -16.83 12.63 12.36
C GLU A 192 -17.63 11.32 12.44
N LEU A 193 -18.66 11.16 11.60
CA LEU A 193 -19.45 9.94 11.55
C LEU A 193 -18.62 8.75 11.06
N ILE A 194 -17.83 8.96 10.01
CA ILE A 194 -16.93 7.93 9.47
C ILE A 194 -15.83 7.59 10.48
N SER A 195 -15.25 8.59 11.13
CA SER A 195 -14.24 8.39 12.18
C SER A 195 -14.79 7.51 13.30
N LYS A 196 -15.98 7.82 13.83
CA LYS A 196 -16.64 7.00 14.85
C LYS A 196 -16.97 5.59 14.38
N ALA A 197 -17.39 5.42 13.13
CA ALA A 197 -17.66 4.11 12.55
C ALA A 197 -16.37 3.29 12.36
N VAL A 198 -15.27 3.97 12.09
CA VAL A 198 -13.96 3.38 11.85
C VAL A 198 -13.25 3.00 13.14
N THR A 199 -13.33 3.82 14.21
CA THR A 199 -12.78 3.48 15.55
C THR A 199 -13.42 2.24 16.14
N ASN A 200 -14.67 1.97 15.83
CA ASN A 200 -15.37 0.75 16.24
C ASN A 200 -15.16 -0.44 15.29
N TRP A 201 -14.47 -0.23 14.19
CA TRP A 201 -14.28 -1.27 13.19
C TRP A 201 -12.94 -1.97 13.40
N ASN A 202 -12.90 -3.25 13.13
CA ASN A 202 -11.71 -4.07 13.23
C ASN A 202 -10.51 -3.38 12.56
N GLN A 203 -9.51 -3.03 13.37
CA GLN A 203 -8.32 -2.23 13.02
C GLN A 203 -7.47 -2.79 11.87
N MET A 204 -7.87 -3.93 11.34
CA MET A 204 -7.10 -4.72 10.40
C MET A 204 -7.52 -4.57 8.95
N GLY A 205 -8.57 -3.84 8.65
CA GLY A 205 -9.06 -3.65 7.29
C GLY A 205 -8.62 -2.30 6.70
N LEU A 206 -8.32 -2.26 5.40
CA LEU A 206 -7.98 -1.04 4.69
C LEU A 206 -9.09 0.00 4.76
N PHE A 207 -8.72 1.26 5.03
CA PHE A 207 -9.66 2.40 5.03
C PHE A 207 -10.26 2.63 3.66
N ILE A 208 -9.45 2.53 2.60
CA ILE A 208 -9.92 2.69 1.23
C ILE A 208 -11.08 1.74 0.90
N THR A 209 -11.05 0.51 1.39
CA THR A 209 -12.15 -0.44 1.13
C THR A 209 -13.43 -0.06 1.85
N LYS A 210 -13.32 0.55 3.01
CA LYS A 210 -14.46 1.09 3.77
C LYS A 210 -15.06 2.30 3.07
N LEU A 211 -14.21 3.24 2.62
CA LEU A 211 -14.65 4.41 1.87
C LEU A 211 -15.31 4.04 0.53
N ALA A 212 -14.79 3.02 -0.15
CA ALA A 212 -15.41 2.50 -1.36
C ALA A 212 -16.83 1.95 -1.11
N ILE A 213 -17.04 1.24 0.02
CA ILE A 213 -18.37 0.76 0.44
C ILE A 213 -19.31 1.92 0.77
N LEU A 214 -18.78 3.01 1.36
CA LEU A 214 -19.53 4.22 1.68
C LEU A 214 -19.82 5.11 0.45
N GLY A 215 -19.40 4.68 -0.75
CA GLY A 215 -19.74 5.34 -2.01
C GLY A 215 -18.73 6.40 -2.46
N ASN A 216 -17.52 6.45 -1.89
CA ASN A 216 -16.45 7.29 -2.44
C ASN A 216 -15.98 6.73 -3.78
N GLU A 217 -16.19 7.50 -4.85
CA GLU A 217 -15.94 7.06 -6.22
C GLU A 217 -14.46 6.77 -6.48
N HIS A 218 -13.56 7.62 -6.01
CA HIS A 218 -12.11 7.43 -6.19
C HIS A 218 -11.62 6.19 -5.45
N ALA A 219 -12.04 6.00 -4.20
CA ALA A 219 -11.70 4.81 -3.42
C ALA A 219 -12.25 3.54 -4.09
N PHE A 220 -13.46 3.58 -4.64
CA PHE A 220 -14.04 2.48 -5.38
C PHE A 220 -13.24 2.15 -6.64
N ARG A 221 -12.98 3.15 -7.50
CA ARG A 221 -12.24 2.96 -8.78
C ARG A 221 -10.86 2.36 -8.56
N PHE A 222 -10.11 2.92 -7.61
CA PHE A 222 -8.78 2.40 -7.30
C PHE A 222 -8.82 0.98 -6.73
N SER A 223 -9.69 0.72 -5.75
CA SER A 223 -9.86 -0.60 -5.13
C SER A 223 -10.28 -1.66 -6.15
N ASP A 224 -11.23 -1.33 -7.04
CA ASP A 224 -11.68 -2.23 -8.09
C ASP A 224 -10.56 -2.55 -9.08
N TRP A 225 -9.79 -1.55 -9.48
CA TRP A 225 -8.64 -1.77 -10.35
C TRP A 225 -7.59 -2.67 -9.69
N VAL A 226 -7.25 -2.45 -8.43
CA VAL A 226 -6.31 -3.33 -7.70
C VAL A 226 -6.81 -4.77 -7.65
N LYS A 227 -8.09 -4.96 -7.35
CA LYS A 227 -8.70 -6.29 -7.23
C LYS A 227 -8.75 -7.04 -8.55
N ASN A 228 -9.01 -6.37 -9.65
CA ASN A 228 -9.34 -6.99 -10.92
C ASN A 228 -8.19 -6.92 -11.94
N SER A 229 -7.41 -5.84 -11.95
CA SER A 229 -6.41 -5.57 -13.00
C SER A 229 -4.96 -5.76 -12.54
N LEU A 230 -4.67 -5.55 -11.25
CA LEU A 230 -3.33 -5.79 -10.72
C LEU A 230 -3.08 -7.30 -10.67
N CYS A 231 -2.05 -7.79 -11.37
CA CYS A 231 -1.69 -9.21 -11.43
C CYS A 231 -2.91 -10.10 -11.73
N PRO A 232 -3.47 -10.07 -12.95
CA PRO A 232 -4.58 -10.94 -13.31
C PRO A 232 -4.21 -12.40 -13.01
N GLU A 233 -5.16 -13.13 -12.46
CA GLU A 233 -4.95 -14.56 -12.19
C GLU A 233 -4.78 -15.26 -13.53
N THR A 234 -3.60 -15.81 -13.78
CA THR A 234 -3.44 -16.76 -14.88
C THR A 234 -4.23 -17.99 -14.47
N ASN A 235 -5.35 -18.23 -15.13
CA ASN A 235 -6.01 -19.53 -15.05
C ASN A 235 -4.97 -20.55 -15.40
N SER A 236 -4.43 -21.25 -14.41
CA SER A 236 -3.62 -22.44 -14.63
C SER A 236 -4.54 -23.47 -15.31
N VAL A 237 -4.34 -23.60 -16.63
CA VAL A 237 -4.90 -24.69 -17.41
C VAL A 237 -4.29 -25.99 -16.96
#